data_ddb93fb37eb169490b6ab4e67a817395
#
_entry.id   ddb93fb37eb169490b6ab4e67a817395
#
_cell.length_a   1.000
_cell.length_b   1.000
_cell.length_c   1.000
_cell.angle_alpha   90.00
_cell.angle_beta   90.00
_cell.angle_gamma   90.00
#
_symmetry.space_group_name_H-M   'P 1'
#
loop_
_entity.id
_entity.type
_entity.pdbx_description
1 polymer ?
#
loop_
_entity_poly.entity_id
_entity_poly.type
_entity_poly.pdbx_seq_one_letter_code
_entity_poly.pdbx_strand_id
1 'polypeptide(L)'
;MLTAIVVTGHFTAYNYIEPFVQTVAGKSQDFATLFLLIFGAAGIIGSVIFSRYNTRLPLLFLPAAITLLTVCLMLLMTSRVTDTALIILGVVWGIGMMCTALGLQVKVIDLSPDATDLAMSVYSGIFNIGIGGGALLGNQVIIHMGMEQIGYAGAVFAVAGVLISLFVFSRYRALFIQRPKAESRITSHNPS
;
A
#
# COMPACT_ATOMS: atom_id res chain seq x y z
N MET A 1 13.14 2.29 -3.60
CA MET A 1 12.67 3.68 -3.38
C MET A 1 11.14 3.79 -3.36
N LEU A 2 10.40 3.29 -4.36
CA LEU A 2 8.92 3.38 -4.38
C LEU A 2 8.28 2.82 -3.10
N THR A 3 8.69 1.62 -2.68
CA THR A 3 8.20 0.97 -1.45
C THR A 3 8.37 1.87 -0.22
N ALA A 4 9.58 2.41 0.01
CA ALA A 4 9.83 3.27 1.16
C ALA A 4 8.89 4.49 1.17
N ILE A 5 8.75 5.17 0.03
CA ILE A 5 7.93 6.39 -0.08
C ILE A 5 6.45 6.08 0.20
N VAL A 6 5.89 5.06 -0.46
CA VAL A 6 4.47 4.71 -0.31
C VAL A 6 4.16 4.22 1.11
N VAL A 7 5.02 3.37 1.65
CA VAL A 7 4.87 2.83 3.01
C VAL A 7 5.00 3.95 4.05
N THR A 8 5.99 4.85 3.90
CA THR A 8 6.12 6.02 4.77
C THR A 8 4.84 6.86 4.74
N GLY A 9 4.30 7.17 3.54
CA GLY A 9 3.06 7.93 3.41
C GLY A 9 1.88 7.28 4.12
N HIS A 10 1.69 5.97 3.93
CA HIS A 10 0.64 5.22 4.61
C HIS A 10 0.80 5.26 6.13
N PHE A 11 1.99 4.92 6.64
CA PHE A 11 2.25 4.81 8.07
C PHE A 11 2.36 6.17 8.79
N THR A 12 2.49 7.28 8.07
CA THR A 12 2.35 8.62 8.64
C THR A 12 0.97 8.84 9.24
N ALA A 13 -0.08 8.28 8.64
CA ALA A 13 -1.43 8.33 9.18
C ALA A 13 -1.80 7.09 10.00
N TYR A 14 -1.44 5.89 9.52
CA TYR A 14 -1.91 4.64 10.12
C TYR A 14 -1.39 4.42 11.55
N ASN A 15 -0.15 4.79 11.86
CA ASN A 15 0.39 4.66 13.23
C ASN A 15 -0.37 5.51 14.26
N TYR A 16 -1.08 6.53 13.81
CA TYR A 16 -1.81 7.46 14.67
C TYR A 16 -3.32 7.41 14.44
N ILE A 17 -3.80 6.38 13.74
CA ILE A 17 -5.23 6.28 13.40
C ILE A 17 -6.11 6.10 14.62
N GLU A 18 -5.67 5.33 15.62
CA GLU A 18 -6.40 5.14 16.87
C GLU A 18 -6.58 6.46 17.64
N PRO A 19 -5.52 7.21 18.01
CA PRO A 19 -5.71 8.51 18.63
C PRO A 19 -6.44 9.52 17.72
N PHE A 20 -6.29 9.46 16.39
CA PHE A 20 -7.08 10.29 15.49
C PHE A 20 -8.59 10.01 15.61
N VAL A 21 -8.98 8.76 15.62
CA VAL A 21 -10.39 8.34 15.73
C VAL A 21 -10.96 8.79 17.09
N GLN A 22 -10.18 8.70 18.16
CA GLN A 22 -10.63 9.09 19.51
C GLN A 22 -10.66 10.61 19.70
N THR A 23 -9.61 11.32 19.30
CA THR A 23 -9.45 12.76 19.66
C THR A 23 -9.98 13.70 18.57
N VAL A 24 -9.78 13.38 17.29
CA VAL A 24 -10.20 14.24 16.18
C VAL A 24 -11.59 13.90 15.69
N ALA A 25 -11.91 12.60 15.58
CA ALA A 25 -13.25 12.16 15.19
C ALA A 25 -14.21 12.06 16.39
N GLY A 26 -13.72 12.15 17.63
CA GLY A 26 -14.53 12.15 18.85
C GLY A 26 -15.25 10.82 19.11
N LYS A 27 -14.69 9.70 18.68
CA LYS A 27 -15.27 8.36 18.83
C LYS A 27 -14.69 7.65 20.06
N SER A 28 -15.41 6.62 20.53
CA SER A 28 -14.95 5.80 21.66
C SER A 28 -13.74 4.94 21.28
N GLN A 29 -13.03 4.44 22.32
CA GLN A 29 -11.95 3.46 22.14
C GLN A 29 -12.46 2.17 21.49
N ASP A 30 -13.65 1.71 21.83
CA ASP A 30 -14.27 0.52 21.24
C ASP A 30 -14.50 0.71 19.73
N PHE A 31 -14.93 1.92 19.33
CA PHE A 31 -15.08 2.25 17.92
C PHE A 31 -13.72 2.26 17.19
N ALA A 32 -12.67 2.80 17.80
CA ALA A 32 -11.33 2.78 17.22
C ALA A 32 -10.82 1.34 17.03
N THR A 33 -11.06 0.48 18.03
CA THR A 33 -10.73 -0.95 17.95
C THR A 33 -11.52 -1.65 16.83
N LEU A 34 -12.82 -1.39 16.72
CA LEU A 34 -13.68 -1.90 15.65
C LEU A 34 -13.18 -1.43 14.28
N PHE A 35 -12.81 -0.16 14.15
CA PHE A 35 -12.24 0.39 12.92
C PHE A 35 -10.98 -0.36 12.48
N LEU A 36 -10.04 -0.60 13.40
CA LEU A 36 -8.81 -1.35 13.11
C LEU A 36 -9.09 -2.80 12.72
N LEU A 37 -10.07 -3.44 13.38
CA LEU A 37 -10.50 -4.80 13.05
C LEU A 37 -11.09 -4.86 11.63
N ILE A 38 -11.97 -3.92 11.29
CA ILE A 38 -12.59 -3.82 9.96
C ILE A 38 -11.52 -3.54 8.90
N PHE A 39 -10.59 -2.62 9.17
CA PHE A 39 -9.45 -2.33 8.28
C PHE A 39 -8.64 -3.60 8.00
N GLY A 40 -8.29 -4.37 9.03
CA GLY A 40 -7.55 -5.63 8.89
C GLY A 40 -8.34 -6.69 8.11
N ALA A 41 -9.63 -6.88 8.43
CA ALA A 41 -10.51 -7.82 7.73
C ALA A 41 -10.69 -7.43 6.24
N ALA A 42 -10.79 -6.14 5.94
CA ALA A 42 -10.85 -5.63 4.57
C ALA A 42 -9.57 -5.97 3.76
N GLY A 43 -8.42 -6.10 4.43
CA GLY A 43 -7.19 -6.58 3.80
C GLY A 43 -7.33 -7.98 3.20
N ILE A 44 -8.12 -8.88 3.82
CA ILE A 44 -8.41 -10.21 3.26
C ILE A 44 -9.13 -10.06 1.91
N ILE A 45 -10.12 -9.19 1.83
CA ILE A 45 -10.81 -8.87 0.57
C ILE A 45 -9.81 -8.31 -0.45
N GLY A 46 -8.92 -7.42 -0.01
CA GLY A 46 -7.84 -6.86 -0.83
C GLY A 46 -6.94 -7.93 -1.43
N SER A 47 -6.57 -8.97 -0.67
CA SER A 47 -5.75 -10.08 -1.16
C SER A 47 -6.46 -10.90 -2.26
N VAL A 48 -7.77 -11.12 -2.13
CA VAL A 48 -8.58 -11.78 -3.15
C VAL A 48 -8.69 -10.93 -4.43
N ILE A 49 -8.90 -9.62 -4.29
CA ILE A 49 -8.91 -8.68 -5.41
C ILE A 49 -7.55 -8.69 -6.11
N PHE A 50 -6.46 -8.62 -5.34
CA PHE A 50 -5.10 -8.70 -5.87
C PHE A 50 -4.90 -9.98 -6.70
N SER A 51 -5.20 -11.16 -6.15
CA SER A 51 -4.99 -12.43 -6.83
C SER A 51 -5.75 -12.53 -8.16
N ARG A 52 -6.94 -11.90 -8.24
CA ARG A 52 -7.81 -11.96 -9.41
C ARG A 52 -7.43 -10.95 -10.51
N TYR A 53 -6.95 -9.77 -10.14
CA TYR A 53 -6.78 -8.66 -11.07
C TYR A 53 -5.32 -8.28 -11.37
N ASN A 54 -4.35 -8.61 -10.50
CA ASN A 54 -2.95 -8.25 -10.72
C ASN A 54 -2.38 -8.83 -12.03
N THR A 55 -2.73 -10.07 -12.38
CA THR A 55 -2.29 -10.71 -13.62
C THR A 55 -3.00 -10.17 -14.87
N ARG A 56 -4.24 -9.65 -14.72
CA ARG A 56 -5.02 -9.08 -15.81
C ARG A 56 -4.59 -7.67 -16.18
N LEU A 57 -4.10 -6.92 -15.19
CA LEU A 57 -3.73 -5.51 -15.32
C LEU A 57 -2.31 -5.24 -14.80
N PRO A 58 -1.27 -5.92 -15.34
CA PRO A 58 0.06 -5.97 -14.73
C PRO A 58 0.77 -4.63 -14.63
N LEU A 59 0.38 -3.63 -15.44
CA LEU A 59 0.96 -2.29 -15.43
C LEU A 59 0.10 -1.26 -14.69
N LEU A 60 -1.21 -1.47 -14.61
CA LEU A 60 -2.14 -0.47 -14.08
C LEU A 60 -2.57 -0.79 -12.64
N PHE A 61 -2.49 -2.07 -12.22
CA PHE A 61 -3.00 -2.49 -10.93
C PHE A 61 -2.30 -1.79 -9.76
N LEU A 62 -0.96 -1.81 -9.74
CA LEU A 62 -0.21 -1.19 -8.66
C LEU A 62 -0.36 0.34 -8.61
N PRO A 63 -0.24 1.10 -9.71
CA PRO A 63 -0.56 2.53 -9.71
C PRO A 63 -1.98 2.83 -9.24
N ALA A 64 -2.98 2.03 -9.65
CA ALA A 64 -4.36 2.20 -9.21
C ALA A 64 -4.52 1.94 -7.70
N ALA A 65 -3.87 0.91 -7.16
CA ALA A 65 -3.88 0.62 -5.72
C ALA A 65 -3.23 1.75 -4.90
N ILE A 66 -2.09 2.30 -5.35
CA ILE A 66 -1.44 3.44 -4.69
C ILE A 66 -2.33 4.69 -4.80
N THR A 67 -3.00 4.91 -5.94
CA THR A 67 -3.95 6.02 -6.09
C THR A 67 -5.13 5.89 -5.13
N LEU A 68 -5.70 4.69 -5.01
CA LEU A 68 -6.77 4.41 -4.05
C LEU A 68 -6.33 4.71 -2.62
N LEU A 69 -5.13 4.25 -2.24
CA LEU A 69 -4.52 4.56 -0.94
C LEU A 69 -4.37 6.07 -0.71
N THR A 70 -3.90 6.79 -1.72
CA THR A 70 -3.73 8.25 -1.68
C THR A 70 -5.08 8.96 -1.45
N VAL A 71 -6.12 8.55 -2.16
CA VAL A 71 -7.47 9.10 -2.01
C VAL A 71 -8.00 8.84 -0.60
N CYS A 72 -7.79 7.64 -0.04
CA CYS A 72 -8.19 7.34 1.33
C CYS A 72 -7.50 8.26 2.35
N LEU A 73 -6.19 8.50 2.19
CA LEU A 73 -5.44 9.42 3.06
C LEU A 73 -5.96 10.85 2.97
N MET A 74 -6.29 11.34 1.77
CA MET A 74 -6.88 12.68 1.57
C MET A 74 -8.28 12.80 2.19
N LEU A 75 -9.07 11.73 2.15
CA LEU A 75 -10.44 11.72 2.67
C LEU A 75 -10.52 11.48 4.18
N LEU A 76 -9.40 11.14 4.85
CA LEU A 76 -9.39 10.79 6.26
C LEU A 76 -10.02 11.88 7.12
N MET A 77 -9.64 13.14 6.92
CA MET A 77 -10.19 14.27 7.68
C MET A 77 -11.68 14.50 7.41
N THR A 78 -12.11 14.34 6.17
CA THR A 78 -13.51 14.55 5.78
C THR A 78 -14.42 13.44 6.31
N SER A 79 -13.91 12.21 6.37
CA SER A 79 -14.70 11.04 6.82
C SER A 79 -15.02 11.02 8.31
N ARG A 80 -14.33 11.84 9.13
CA ARG A 80 -14.53 11.91 10.60
C ARG A 80 -15.96 12.30 11.01
N VAL A 81 -16.74 12.91 10.11
CA VAL A 81 -18.06 13.49 10.40
C VAL A 81 -19.08 12.43 10.81
N THR A 82 -19.04 11.24 10.20
CA THR A 82 -19.98 10.17 10.49
C THR A 82 -19.29 8.83 10.68
N ASP A 83 -19.85 7.98 11.56
CA ASP A 83 -19.34 6.62 11.80
C ASP A 83 -19.32 5.80 10.50
N THR A 84 -20.39 5.90 9.71
CA THR A 84 -20.52 5.19 8.44
C THR A 84 -19.43 5.60 7.45
N ALA A 85 -19.10 6.90 7.33
CA ALA A 85 -18.05 7.37 6.44
C ALA A 85 -16.67 6.86 6.88
N LEU A 86 -16.38 6.85 8.19
CA LEU A 86 -15.15 6.29 8.72
C LEU A 86 -15.04 4.78 8.44
N ILE A 87 -16.10 4.02 8.68
CA ILE A 87 -16.13 2.57 8.43
C ILE A 87 -15.90 2.27 6.95
N ILE A 88 -16.62 2.97 6.05
CA ILE A 88 -16.45 2.80 4.59
C ILE A 88 -15.00 3.14 4.19
N LEU A 89 -14.47 4.25 4.71
CA LEU A 89 -13.08 4.62 4.45
C LEU A 89 -12.12 3.52 4.94
N GLY A 90 -12.32 2.98 6.14
CA GLY A 90 -11.50 1.91 6.71
C GLY A 90 -11.49 0.65 5.83
N VAL A 91 -12.65 0.25 5.31
CA VAL A 91 -12.77 -0.88 4.38
C VAL A 91 -11.99 -0.60 3.09
N VAL A 92 -12.25 0.53 2.44
CA VAL A 92 -11.60 0.89 1.17
C VAL A 92 -10.09 1.07 1.34
N TRP A 93 -9.67 1.68 2.45
CA TRP A 93 -8.27 1.88 2.79
C TRP A 93 -7.55 0.57 3.07
N GLY A 94 -8.16 -0.36 3.83
CA GLY A 94 -7.60 -1.69 4.10
C GLY A 94 -7.41 -2.51 2.82
N ILE A 95 -8.40 -2.49 1.91
CA ILE A 95 -8.30 -3.10 0.58
C ILE A 95 -7.13 -2.47 -0.21
N GLY A 96 -7.08 -1.14 -0.29
CA GLY A 96 -6.06 -0.39 -1.03
C GLY A 96 -4.65 -0.67 -0.51
N MET A 97 -4.48 -0.71 0.83
CA MET A 97 -3.18 -1.01 1.44
C MET A 97 -2.72 -2.43 1.13
N MET A 98 -3.60 -3.43 1.27
CA MET A 98 -3.24 -4.83 0.97
C MET A 98 -2.88 -5.00 -0.51
N CYS A 99 -3.68 -4.44 -1.43
CA CYS A 99 -3.38 -4.47 -2.86
C CYS A 99 -2.04 -3.80 -3.18
N THR A 100 -1.72 -2.70 -2.51
CA THR A 100 -0.44 -1.97 -2.68
C THR A 100 0.73 -2.80 -2.16
N ALA A 101 0.63 -3.35 -0.94
CA ALA A 101 1.69 -4.15 -0.33
C ALA A 101 2.03 -5.39 -1.16
N LEU A 102 1.00 -6.18 -1.54
CA LEU A 102 1.18 -7.35 -2.39
C LEU A 102 1.68 -6.99 -3.79
N GLY A 103 1.18 -5.88 -4.36
CA GLY A 103 1.63 -5.38 -5.66
C GLY A 103 3.11 -5.00 -5.67
N LEU A 104 3.59 -4.31 -4.64
CA LEU A 104 5.01 -3.97 -4.48
C LEU A 104 5.86 -5.23 -4.29
N GLN A 105 5.41 -6.16 -3.45
CA GLN A 105 6.10 -7.42 -3.16
C GLN A 105 6.29 -8.26 -4.42
N VAL A 106 5.23 -8.49 -5.20
CA VAL A 106 5.30 -9.28 -6.43
C VAL A 106 6.22 -8.63 -7.46
N LYS A 107 6.22 -7.30 -7.58
CA LYS A 107 7.16 -6.62 -8.49
C LYS A 107 8.63 -6.81 -8.10
N VAL A 108 8.94 -6.91 -6.81
CA VAL A 108 10.29 -7.22 -6.34
C VAL A 108 10.68 -8.66 -6.73
N ILE A 109 9.77 -9.63 -6.55
CA ILE A 109 9.99 -11.02 -6.95
C ILE A 109 10.19 -11.15 -8.47
N ASP A 110 9.30 -10.51 -9.25
CA ASP A 110 9.34 -10.55 -10.72
C ASP A 110 10.68 -10.00 -11.29
N LEU A 111 11.30 -9.03 -10.61
CA LEU A 111 12.55 -8.39 -11.02
C LEU A 111 13.81 -9.12 -10.53
N SER A 112 13.67 -10.10 -9.65
CA SER A 112 14.82 -10.78 -9.02
C SER A 112 14.61 -12.31 -8.98
N PRO A 113 14.37 -12.98 -10.13
CA PRO A 113 14.04 -14.40 -10.17
C PRO A 113 15.17 -15.31 -9.65
N ASP A 114 16.43 -14.90 -9.86
CA ASP A 114 17.59 -15.70 -9.46
C ASP A 114 18.04 -15.45 -8.01
N ALA A 115 17.48 -14.45 -7.32
CA ALA A 115 17.84 -14.04 -5.97
C ALA A 115 16.64 -13.63 -5.13
N THR A 116 15.53 -14.37 -5.23
CA THR A 116 14.24 -14.03 -4.62
C THR A 116 14.34 -13.84 -3.10
N ASP A 117 15.03 -14.74 -2.39
CA ASP A 117 15.16 -14.67 -0.93
C ASP A 117 15.91 -13.41 -0.47
N LEU A 118 16.99 -13.07 -1.16
CA LEU A 118 17.73 -11.85 -0.89
C LEU A 118 16.88 -10.60 -1.18
N ALA A 119 16.19 -10.59 -2.33
CA ALA A 119 15.33 -9.49 -2.72
C ALA A 119 14.18 -9.28 -1.73
N MET A 120 13.60 -10.36 -1.20
CA MET A 120 12.55 -10.31 -0.20
C MET A 120 13.05 -9.83 1.16
N SER A 121 14.26 -10.21 1.55
CA SER A 121 14.90 -9.70 2.78
C SER A 121 15.14 -8.19 2.70
N VAL A 122 15.66 -7.71 1.57
CA VAL A 122 15.85 -6.28 1.30
C VAL A 122 14.49 -5.54 1.25
N TYR A 123 13.49 -6.12 0.59
CA TYR A 123 12.14 -5.56 0.54
C TYR A 123 11.56 -5.38 1.95
N SER A 124 11.64 -6.42 2.80
CA SER A 124 11.21 -6.36 4.19
C SER A 124 11.93 -5.26 4.98
N GLY A 125 13.23 -5.13 4.82
CA GLY A 125 14.02 -4.06 5.45
C GLY A 125 13.54 -2.66 5.02
N ILE A 126 13.36 -2.46 3.70
CA ILE A 126 12.86 -1.19 3.15
C ILE A 126 11.43 -0.90 3.62
N PHE A 127 10.57 -1.92 3.72
CA PHE A 127 9.21 -1.79 4.23
C PHE A 127 9.21 -1.32 5.69
N ASN A 128 10.04 -1.93 6.54
CA ASN A 128 10.18 -1.55 7.95
C ASN A 128 10.78 -0.14 8.12
N ILE A 129 11.73 0.27 7.27
CA ILE A 129 12.21 1.66 7.22
C ILE A 129 11.05 2.61 6.91
N GLY A 130 10.17 2.23 5.98
CA GLY A 130 8.96 3.00 5.67
C GLY A 130 8.00 3.13 6.87
N ILE A 131 7.80 2.04 7.63
CA ILE A 131 6.98 2.06 8.86
C ILE A 131 7.58 3.04 9.89
N GLY A 132 8.88 2.90 10.19
CA GLY A 132 9.57 3.78 11.13
C GLY A 132 9.63 5.23 10.66
N GLY A 133 9.89 5.46 9.37
CA GLY A 133 9.85 6.78 8.75
C GLY A 133 8.48 7.43 8.86
N GLY A 134 7.41 6.66 8.62
CA GLY A 134 6.03 7.11 8.79
C GLY A 134 5.71 7.48 10.24
N ALA A 135 6.16 6.67 11.21
CA ALA A 135 5.97 6.98 12.63
C ALA A 135 6.66 8.31 13.02
N LEU A 136 7.91 8.50 12.61
CA LEU A 136 8.65 9.73 12.87
C LEU A 136 7.99 10.95 12.22
N LEU A 137 7.63 10.85 10.95
CA LEU A 137 6.96 11.94 10.22
C LEU A 137 5.60 12.26 10.82
N GLY A 138 4.78 11.25 11.11
CA GLY A 138 3.48 11.45 11.73
C GLY A 138 3.59 12.17 13.08
N ASN A 139 4.58 11.80 13.90
CA ASN A 139 4.85 12.51 15.16
C ASN A 139 5.21 13.97 14.92
N GLN A 140 6.10 14.28 13.96
CA GLN A 140 6.46 15.66 13.62
C GLN A 140 5.27 16.47 13.12
N VAL A 141 4.41 15.86 12.29
CA VAL A 141 3.17 16.50 11.82
C VAL A 141 2.25 16.82 13.00
N ILE A 142 2.07 15.88 13.92
CA ILE A 142 1.20 16.08 15.09
C ILE A 142 1.71 17.23 15.96
N ILE A 143 3.02 17.29 16.24
CA ILE A 143 3.62 18.31 17.09
C ILE A 143 3.53 19.71 16.47
N HIS A 144 3.76 19.83 15.16
CA HIS A 144 3.91 21.14 14.51
C HIS A 144 2.65 21.60 13.76
N MET A 145 1.79 20.68 13.32
CA MET A 145 0.65 20.98 12.43
C MET A 145 -0.70 20.49 12.97
N GLY A 146 -0.69 19.62 13.98
CA GLY A 146 -1.88 19.02 14.54
C GLY A 146 -2.20 17.65 13.93
N MET A 147 -2.94 16.84 14.69
CA MET A 147 -3.31 15.46 14.32
C MET A 147 -4.25 15.40 13.10
N GLU A 148 -4.99 16.47 12.85
CA GLU A 148 -5.87 16.62 11.68
C GLU A 148 -5.13 16.54 10.35
N GLN A 149 -3.82 16.85 10.34
CA GLN A 149 -3.01 16.92 9.14
C GLN A 149 -2.31 15.60 8.75
N ILE A 150 -2.38 14.57 9.59
CA ILE A 150 -1.67 13.28 9.35
C ILE A 150 -2.07 12.63 8.02
N GLY A 151 -3.36 12.70 7.66
CA GLY A 151 -3.85 12.16 6.39
C GLY A 151 -3.27 12.92 5.18
N TYR A 152 -3.28 14.23 5.22
CA TYR A 152 -2.74 15.08 4.13
C TYR A 152 -1.23 14.93 4.01
N ALA A 153 -0.50 14.90 5.13
CA ALA A 153 0.94 14.67 5.13
C ALA A 153 1.30 13.31 4.52
N GLY A 154 0.59 12.25 4.92
CA GLY A 154 0.73 10.92 4.32
C GLY A 154 0.40 10.91 2.82
N ALA A 155 -0.64 11.65 2.41
CA ALA A 155 -1.06 11.77 1.01
C ALA A 155 0.00 12.42 0.12
N VAL A 156 0.78 13.38 0.61
CA VAL A 156 1.90 13.99 -0.14
C VAL A 156 2.90 12.93 -0.57
N PHE A 157 3.31 12.05 0.35
CA PHE A 157 4.20 10.94 0.03
C PHE A 157 3.55 9.92 -0.90
N ALA A 158 2.27 9.62 -0.69
CA ALA A 158 1.53 8.69 -1.54
C ALA A 158 1.38 9.24 -2.98
N VAL A 159 1.14 10.54 -3.16
CA VAL A 159 1.13 11.21 -4.49
C VAL A 159 2.49 11.07 -5.17
N ALA A 160 3.59 11.30 -4.44
CA ALA A 160 4.93 11.06 -4.99
C ALA A 160 5.10 9.59 -5.42
N GLY A 161 4.57 8.65 -4.64
CA GLY A 161 4.51 7.23 -5.00
C GLY A 161 3.71 6.95 -6.27
N VAL A 162 2.56 7.58 -6.46
CA VAL A 162 1.77 7.49 -7.71
C VAL A 162 2.58 7.98 -8.89
N LEU A 163 3.17 9.17 -8.80
CA LEU A 163 3.95 9.76 -9.88
C LEU A 163 5.16 8.89 -10.27
N ILE A 164 5.90 8.39 -9.27
CA ILE A 164 7.03 7.48 -9.49
C ILE A 164 6.55 6.18 -10.14
N SER A 165 5.46 5.59 -9.66
CA SER A 165 4.93 4.35 -10.22
C SER A 165 4.51 4.52 -11.67
N LEU A 166 3.79 5.58 -12.00
CA LEU A 166 3.38 5.90 -13.37
C LEU A 166 4.59 6.14 -14.27
N PHE A 167 5.59 6.89 -13.81
CA PHE A 167 6.84 7.12 -14.55
C PHE A 167 7.58 5.82 -14.83
N VAL A 168 7.79 4.98 -13.82
CA VAL A 168 8.51 3.70 -13.95
C VAL A 168 7.76 2.76 -14.90
N PHE A 169 6.45 2.60 -14.75
CA PHE A 169 5.67 1.71 -15.61
C PHE A 169 5.52 2.23 -17.04
N SER A 170 5.50 3.53 -17.25
CA SER A 170 5.50 4.09 -18.61
C SER A 170 6.85 3.92 -19.30
N ARG A 171 7.96 4.18 -18.59
CA ARG A 171 9.32 4.18 -19.16
C ARG A 171 9.88 2.77 -19.37
N TYR A 172 9.56 1.85 -18.47
CA TYR A 172 10.11 0.49 -18.43
C TYR A 172 9.05 -0.58 -18.73
N ARG A 173 8.03 -0.23 -19.49
CA ARG A 173 6.88 -1.10 -19.82
C ARG A 173 7.30 -2.49 -20.29
N ALA A 174 8.36 -2.58 -21.11
CA ALA A 174 8.85 -3.84 -21.66
C ALA A 174 9.29 -4.85 -20.59
N LEU A 175 9.90 -4.39 -19.47
CA LEU A 175 10.36 -5.26 -18.40
C LEU A 175 9.22 -5.95 -17.63
N PHE A 176 8.04 -5.35 -17.62
CA PHE A 176 6.87 -5.84 -16.86
C PHE A 176 5.88 -6.65 -17.71
N ILE A 177 6.02 -6.64 -19.05
CA ILE A 177 5.13 -7.36 -19.97
C ILE A 177 5.76 -8.68 -20.45
N GLN A 178 7.09 -8.74 -20.57
CA GLN A 178 7.78 -9.93 -20.99
C GLN A 178 7.93 -10.92 -19.84
N ARG A 179 7.01 -11.90 -19.72
CA ARG A 179 7.35 -13.16 -19.07
C ARG A 179 8.12 -14.01 -20.10
N PRO A 180 9.37 -14.46 -19.78
CA PRO A 180 10.03 -15.44 -20.62
C PRO A 180 9.20 -16.74 -20.62
N LYS A 181 8.97 -17.29 -21.79
CA LYS A 181 8.50 -18.68 -21.97
C LYS A 181 9.53 -19.64 -21.34
N ALA A 182 9.34 -20.00 -20.09
CA ALA A 182 10.16 -21.02 -19.41
C ALA A 182 9.61 -22.44 -19.59
N GLU A 183 8.67 -22.67 -20.48
CA GLU A 183 7.93 -23.94 -20.57
C GLU A 183 8.21 -24.81 -21.79
N SER A 184 9.15 -24.43 -22.67
CA SER A 184 9.43 -25.26 -23.88
C SER A 184 10.73 -26.08 -23.84
N ARG A 185 11.45 -26.13 -22.70
CA ARG A 185 12.71 -26.90 -22.63
C ARG A 185 12.62 -28.26 -21.92
N ILE A 186 11.46 -28.63 -21.37
CA ILE A 186 11.32 -29.90 -20.65
C ILE A 186 10.82 -31.05 -21.54
N THR A 187 10.29 -30.77 -22.73
CA THR A 187 9.72 -31.80 -23.61
C THR A 187 10.62 -32.29 -24.74
N SER A 188 11.87 -31.81 -24.85
CA SER A 188 12.78 -32.24 -25.94
C SER A 188 13.92 -33.17 -25.53
N HIS A 189 13.92 -33.74 -24.31
CA HIS A 189 14.91 -34.71 -23.90
C HIS A 189 14.24 -35.99 -23.40
N ASN A 190 13.62 -36.74 -24.33
CA ASN A 190 13.39 -38.16 -24.19
C ASN A 190 13.88 -38.86 -25.47
N PRO A 191 15.13 -39.32 -25.55
CA PRO A 191 15.54 -40.27 -26.54
C PRO A 191 15.13 -41.69 -26.07
N SER A 192 14.36 -42.33 -26.92
CA SER A 192 14.03 -43.75 -26.95
C SER A 192 15.22 -44.70 -26.70
#